data_593d9c63be637be16ebc671e6faac264
#
_entry.id   593d9c63be637be16ebc671e6faac264
#
_cell.length_a   1.000
_cell.length_b   1.000
_cell.length_c   1.000
_cell.angle_alpha   90.00
_cell.angle_beta   90.00
_cell.angle_gamma   90.00
#
_symmetry.space_group_name_H-M   'P 1'
#
loop_
_entity.id
_entity.type
_entity.pdbx_description
1 polymer ?
#
loop_
_entity_poly.entity_id
_entity_poly.type
_entity_poly.pdbx_seq_one_letter_code
_entity_poly.pdbx_strand_id
1 'polypeptide(L)'
;GECGVFDITDPQCRFAYLMRRAAEREEDFVGRMYRELGERFSGRELETMLATAAAYYEAGGSVTKAAEALHVHKNTLQYRMRRLWEAVCPGVGGSFEREFLLRLCILYHRQLRLRTPLI
;
A
#
# COMPACT_ATOMS: atom_id res chain seq x y z
N GLY A 1 0.11 -10.76 5.92
CA GLY A 1 0.11 -12.05 5.26
C GLY A 1 -1.25 -12.47 4.77
N GLU A 2 -1.25 -13.39 3.88
CA GLU A 2 -2.49 -13.93 3.36
C GLU A 2 -3.07 -14.95 4.33
N CYS A 3 -4.37 -14.86 4.58
CA CYS A 3 -5.08 -15.87 5.33
C CYS A 3 -5.56 -16.91 4.33
N GLY A 4 -4.94 -18.10 4.32
CA GLY A 4 -5.29 -19.19 3.42
C GLY A 4 -6.72 -19.66 3.64
N VAL A 5 -7.16 -19.66 4.89
CA VAL A 5 -8.55 -19.92 5.27
C VAL A 5 -9.00 -18.75 6.12
N PHE A 6 -10.19 -18.23 5.83
CA PHE A 6 -10.71 -17.11 6.61
C PHE A 6 -11.04 -17.56 8.03
N ASP A 7 -10.32 -17.00 9.00
CA ASP A 7 -10.55 -17.24 10.41
C ASP A 7 -11.02 -15.94 11.05
N ILE A 8 -12.29 -15.89 11.38
CA ILE A 8 -12.92 -14.69 11.94
C ILE A 8 -12.35 -14.33 13.31
N THR A 9 -11.69 -15.28 13.98
CA THR A 9 -11.11 -15.01 15.30
C THR A 9 -9.70 -14.44 15.22
N ASP A 10 -9.04 -14.56 14.07
CA ASP A 10 -7.69 -14.02 13.86
C ASP A 10 -7.76 -12.53 13.53
N PRO A 11 -7.14 -11.65 14.35
CA PRO A 11 -7.15 -10.22 14.09
C PRO A 11 -6.59 -9.83 12.72
N GLN A 12 -5.58 -10.53 12.23
CA GLN A 12 -5.01 -10.24 10.91
C GLN A 12 -5.99 -10.58 9.80
N CYS A 13 -6.70 -11.69 9.92
CA CYS A 13 -7.72 -12.06 8.95
C CYS A 13 -8.89 -11.07 8.96
N ARG A 14 -9.30 -10.63 10.14
CA ARG A 14 -10.34 -9.61 10.27
C ARG A 14 -9.92 -8.31 9.60
N PHE A 15 -8.70 -7.87 9.85
CA PHE A 15 -8.18 -6.65 9.25
C PHE A 15 -8.12 -6.76 7.73
N ALA A 16 -7.56 -7.84 7.22
CA ALA A 16 -7.43 -8.05 5.77
C ALA A 16 -8.80 -8.09 5.09
N TYR A 17 -9.78 -8.76 5.72
CA TYR A 17 -11.14 -8.83 5.20
C TYR A 17 -11.78 -7.45 5.13
N LEU A 18 -11.70 -6.70 6.23
CA LEU A 18 -12.32 -5.38 6.29
C LEU A 18 -11.66 -4.40 5.31
N MET A 19 -10.35 -4.47 5.17
CA MET A 19 -9.65 -3.63 4.20
C MET A 19 -10.07 -3.92 2.78
N ARG A 20 -10.17 -5.21 2.44
CA ARG A 20 -10.63 -5.62 1.11
C ARG A 20 -12.05 -5.14 0.83
N ARG A 21 -12.95 -5.30 1.81
CA ARG A 21 -14.33 -4.85 1.66
C ARG A 21 -14.41 -3.33 1.48
N ALA A 22 -13.62 -2.60 2.25
CA ALA A 22 -13.58 -1.14 2.11
C ALA A 22 -13.10 -0.72 0.73
N ALA A 23 -12.05 -1.35 0.23
CA ALA A 23 -11.51 -1.04 -1.09
C ALA A 23 -12.52 -1.35 -2.20
N GLU A 24 -13.24 -2.46 -2.09
CA GLU A 24 -14.26 -2.84 -3.06
C GLU A 24 -15.47 -1.90 -3.02
N ARG A 25 -15.94 -1.59 -1.83
CA ARG A 25 -17.14 -0.78 -1.65
C ARG A 25 -16.92 0.67 -2.08
N GLU A 26 -15.75 1.19 -1.80
CA GLU A 26 -15.39 2.58 -2.12
C GLU A 26 -14.46 2.66 -3.33
N GLU A 27 -14.66 1.79 -4.30
CA GLU A 27 -13.77 1.67 -5.45
C GLU A 27 -13.57 2.99 -6.18
N ASP A 28 -14.62 3.79 -6.34
CA ASP A 28 -14.51 5.06 -7.06
C ASP A 28 -13.60 6.04 -6.32
N PHE A 29 -13.74 6.13 -5.00
CA PHE A 29 -12.92 7.02 -4.18
C PHE A 29 -11.48 6.55 -4.11
N VAL A 30 -11.28 5.25 -3.86
CA VAL A 30 -9.94 4.67 -3.80
C VAL A 30 -9.25 4.77 -5.17
N GLY A 31 -10.00 4.55 -6.24
CA GLY A 31 -9.49 4.71 -7.59
C GLY A 31 -9.04 6.13 -7.88
N ARG A 32 -9.74 7.13 -7.34
CA ARG A 32 -9.32 8.52 -7.48
C ARG A 32 -7.99 8.76 -6.77
N MET A 33 -7.85 8.29 -5.52
CA MET A 33 -6.60 8.41 -4.79
C MET A 33 -5.45 7.74 -5.54
N TYR A 34 -5.72 6.57 -6.07
CA TYR A 34 -4.72 5.82 -6.83
C TYR A 34 -4.28 6.59 -8.08
N ARG A 35 -5.23 7.18 -8.80
CA ARG A 35 -4.91 7.99 -9.99
C ARG A 35 -4.10 9.23 -9.62
N GLU A 36 -4.40 9.85 -8.48
CA GLU A 36 -3.62 10.99 -8.00
C GLU A 36 -2.17 10.59 -7.71
N LEU A 37 -1.97 9.41 -7.14
CA LEU A 37 -0.61 8.89 -6.96
C LEU A 37 0.07 8.66 -8.32
N GLY A 38 -0.67 8.18 -9.32
CA GLY A 38 -0.15 7.96 -10.65
C GLY A 38 0.24 9.24 -11.37
N GLU A 39 -0.33 10.38 -10.98
CA GLU A 39 0.09 11.67 -11.51
C GLU A 39 1.43 12.13 -10.91
N ARG A 40 1.71 11.71 -9.68
CA ARG A 40 2.97 12.03 -8.99
C ARG A 40 4.08 11.05 -9.33
N PHE A 41 3.75 9.78 -9.47
CA PHE A 41 4.69 8.68 -9.70
C PHE A 41 4.21 7.88 -10.90
N SER A 42 4.81 8.10 -12.05
CA SER A 42 4.32 7.46 -13.28
C SER A 42 4.97 6.11 -13.52
N GLY A 43 4.20 5.20 -14.13
CA GLY A 43 4.71 3.93 -14.63
C GLY A 43 5.37 3.07 -13.58
N ARG A 44 6.60 2.67 -13.83
CA ARG A 44 7.38 1.81 -12.94
C ARG A 44 7.67 2.45 -11.59
N GLU A 45 7.75 3.77 -11.55
CA GLU A 45 7.99 4.45 -10.29
C GLU A 45 6.85 4.18 -9.30
N LEU A 46 5.60 4.26 -9.77
CA LEU A 46 4.46 3.97 -8.91
C LEU A 46 4.51 2.54 -8.39
N GLU A 47 4.82 1.55 -9.24
CA GLU A 47 4.96 0.17 -8.79
C GLU A 47 6.04 0.03 -7.73
N THR A 48 7.19 0.65 -7.96
CA THR A 48 8.31 0.62 -7.02
C THR A 48 7.92 1.25 -5.68
N MET A 49 7.22 2.39 -5.74
CA MET A 49 6.80 3.10 -4.52
C MET A 49 5.78 2.27 -3.72
N LEU A 50 4.80 1.68 -4.40
CA LEU A 50 3.80 0.86 -3.72
C LEU A 50 4.39 -0.44 -3.18
N ALA A 51 5.34 -1.05 -3.90
CA ALA A 51 6.05 -2.22 -3.41
C ALA A 51 6.87 -1.87 -2.15
N THR A 52 7.46 -0.68 -2.13
CA THR A 52 8.20 -0.20 -0.95
C THR A 52 7.27 -0.06 0.25
N ALA A 53 6.11 0.55 0.05
CA ALA A 53 5.12 0.70 1.13
C ALA A 53 4.62 -0.65 1.64
N ALA A 54 4.34 -1.58 0.72
CA ALA A 54 3.89 -2.92 1.11
C ALA A 54 4.95 -3.61 1.99
N ALA A 55 6.21 -3.58 1.59
CA ALA A 55 7.29 -4.18 2.37
C ALA A 55 7.45 -3.51 3.74
N TYR A 56 7.31 -2.18 3.77
CA TYR A 56 7.41 -1.41 5.02
C TYR A 56 6.33 -1.83 6.01
N TYR A 57 5.08 -1.92 5.55
CA TYR A 57 3.98 -2.28 6.44
C TYR A 57 4.01 -3.77 6.81
N GLU A 58 4.43 -4.64 5.90
CA GLU A 58 4.63 -6.06 6.21
C GLU A 58 5.72 -6.27 7.26
N ALA A 59 6.71 -5.38 7.29
CA ALA A 59 7.79 -5.42 8.28
C ALA A 59 7.40 -4.73 9.59
N GLY A 60 6.12 -4.39 9.77
CA GLY A 60 5.64 -3.72 10.98
C GLY A 60 6.19 -2.31 11.15
N GLY A 61 6.55 -1.64 10.06
CA GLY A 61 7.11 -0.30 10.12
C GLY A 61 8.61 -0.26 10.35
N SER A 62 9.29 -1.40 10.24
CA SER A 62 10.74 -1.45 10.39
C SER A 62 11.44 -1.10 9.08
N VAL A 63 12.12 0.04 9.07
CA VAL A 63 12.90 0.49 7.92
C VAL A 63 13.99 -0.53 7.57
N THR A 64 14.69 -1.03 8.58
CA THR A 64 15.79 -1.98 8.39
C THR A 64 15.30 -3.27 7.73
N LYS A 65 14.22 -3.86 8.28
CA LYS A 65 13.68 -5.10 7.73
C LYS A 65 13.13 -4.93 6.33
N ALA A 66 12.43 -3.83 6.08
CA ALA A 66 11.87 -3.55 4.76
C ALA A 66 12.97 -3.35 3.73
N ALA A 67 14.02 -2.60 4.09
CA ALA A 67 15.16 -2.36 3.20
C ALA A 67 15.86 -3.65 2.85
N GLU A 68 16.07 -4.53 3.84
CA GLU A 68 16.66 -5.85 3.61
C GLU A 68 15.80 -6.68 2.65
N ALA A 69 14.48 -6.69 2.87
CA ALA A 69 13.58 -7.46 2.02
C ALA A 69 13.60 -7.00 0.57
N LEU A 70 13.80 -5.71 0.34
CA LEU A 70 13.81 -5.13 -1.00
C LEU A 70 15.24 -5.01 -1.59
N HIS A 71 16.25 -5.37 -0.84
CA HIS A 71 17.65 -5.24 -1.25
C HIS A 71 18.03 -3.80 -1.62
N VAL A 72 17.56 -2.85 -0.81
CA VAL A 72 17.90 -1.43 -0.98
C VAL A 72 18.49 -0.89 0.30
N HIS A 73 19.17 0.27 0.20
CA HIS A 73 19.68 0.96 1.37
C HIS A 73 18.50 1.57 2.16
N LYS A 74 18.62 1.60 3.48
CA LYS A 74 17.55 2.15 4.32
C LYS A 74 17.25 3.61 4.06
N ASN A 75 18.25 4.40 3.61
CA ASN A 75 18.01 5.79 3.22
C ASN A 75 17.10 5.88 1.99
N THR A 76 17.26 4.97 1.04
CA THR A 76 16.39 4.87 -0.13
C THR A 76 14.96 4.56 0.29
N LEU A 77 14.81 3.61 1.21
CA LEU A 77 13.49 3.24 1.71
C LEU A 77 12.81 4.41 2.42
N GLN A 78 13.54 5.09 3.30
CA GLN A 78 13.00 6.25 4.02
C GLN A 78 12.60 7.37 3.06
N TYR A 79 13.42 7.64 2.04
CA TYR A 79 13.14 8.65 1.04
C TYR A 79 11.84 8.34 0.28
N ARG A 80 11.70 7.08 -0.16
CA ARG A 80 10.49 6.67 -0.87
C ARG A 80 9.24 6.81 0.01
N MET A 81 9.33 6.36 1.26
CA MET A 81 8.19 6.44 2.16
C MET A 81 7.77 7.88 2.44
N ARG A 82 8.74 8.79 2.63
CA ARG A 82 8.40 10.20 2.83
C ARG A 82 7.67 10.78 1.63
N ARG A 83 8.13 10.47 0.43
CA ARG A 83 7.46 10.95 -0.78
C ARG A 83 6.04 10.43 -0.89
N LEU A 84 5.82 9.15 -0.56
CA LEU A 84 4.49 8.57 -0.57
C LEU A 84 3.58 9.24 0.46
N TRP A 85 4.07 9.41 1.67
CA TRP A 85 3.26 10.04 2.72
C TRP A 85 2.87 11.47 2.35
N GLU A 86 3.77 12.23 1.77
CA GLU A 86 3.49 13.58 1.31
C GLU A 86 2.43 13.59 0.19
N ALA A 87 2.45 12.59 -0.66
CA ALA A 87 1.50 12.49 -1.76
C ALA A 87 0.10 12.08 -1.28
N VAL A 88 0.02 11.21 -0.28
CA VAL A 88 -1.25 10.66 0.21
C VAL A 88 -1.87 11.54 1.29
N CYS A 89 -1.07 12.12 2.16
CA CYS A 89 -1.52 12.94 3.28
C CYS A 89 -0.65 14.19 3.40
N PRO A 90 -0.79 15.15 2.49
CA PRO A 90 0.07 16.34 2.52
C PRO A 90 -0.23 17.18 3.76
N GLY A 91 0.81 17.41 4.55
CA GLY A 91 0.79 18.37 5.66
C GLY A 91 0.01 17.97 6.90
N VAL A 92 -0.72 16.88 6.87
CA VAL A 92 -1.57 16.48 7.99
C VAL A 92 -1.62 14.98 8.09
N GLY A 93 -1.88 14.51 9.26
CA GLY A 93 -2.20 13.13 9.47
C GLY A 93 -1.15 12.40 10.30
N GLY A 94 -1.63 11.58 11.19
CA GLY A 94 -0.82 10.66 11.93
C GLY A 94 -0.40 9.50 11.07
N SER A 95 0.43 8.65 11.64
CA SER A 95 0.91 7.46 10.95
C SER A 95 -0.23 6.50 10.58
N PHE A 96 -1.32 6.51 11.37
CA PHE A 96 -2.46 5.63 11.12
C PHE A 96 -3.15 5.98 9.80
N GLU A 97 -3.44 7.26 9.57
CA GLU A 97 -4.14 7.68 8.35
C GLU A 97 -3.30 7.40 7.12
N ARG A 98 -2.00 7.66 7.19
CA ARG A 98 -1.09 7.40 6.08
C ARG A 98 -1.04 5.93 5.73
N GLU A 99 -0.92 5.08 6.73
CA GLU A 99 -0.90 3.64 6.53
C GLU A 99 -2.21 3.15 5.93
N PHE A 100 -3.33 3.60 6.47
CA PHE A 100 -4.66 3.17 6.03
C PHE A 100 -4.87 3.53 4.56
N LEU A 101 -4.59 4.76 4.18
CA LEU A 101 -4.78 5.22 2.80
C LEU A 101 -3.84 4.51 1.83
N LEU A 102 -2.58 4.32 2.20
CA LEU A 102 -1.64 3.61 1.35
C LEU A 102 -2.00 2.14 1.20
N ARG A 103 -2.47 1.50 2.25
CA ARG A 103 -2.93 0.10 2.15
C ARG A 103 -4.09 -0.04 1.19
N LEU A 104 -5.03 0.90 1.18
CA LEU A 104 -6.12 0.89 0.21
C LEU A 104 -5.61 1.03 -1.22
N CYS A 105 -4.65 1.92 -1.44
CA CYS A 105 -4.06 2.09 -2.77
C CYS A 105 -3.30 0.84 -3.22
N ILE A 106 -2.60 0.18 -2.32
CA ILE A 106 -1.89 -1.06 -2.63
C ILE A 106 -2.88 -2.15 -3.05
N LEU A 107 -3.99 -2.30 -2.31
CA LEU A 107 -5.02 -3.27 -2.66
C LEU A 107 -5.63 -2.97 -4.03
N TYR A 108 -5.94 -1.71 -4.29
CA TYR A 108 -6.50 -1.29 -5.57
C TYR A 108 -5.54 -1.61 -6.71
N HIS A 109 -4.27 -1.32 -6.53
CA HIS A 109 -3.24 -1.62 -7.52
C HIS A 109 -3.19 -3.11 -7.86
N ARG A 110 -3.22 -3.95 -6.83
CA ARG A 110 -3.23 -5.41 -6.99
C ARG A 110 -4.47 -5.88 -7.74
N GLN A 111 -5.63 -5.32 -7.41
CA GLN A 111 -6.89 -5.66 -8.08
C GLN A 111 -6.87 -5.29 -9.55
N LEU A 112 -6.31 -4.13 -9.88
CA LEU A 112 -6.17 -3.72 -11.28
C LEU A 112 -5.30 -4.69 -12.07
N ARG A 113 -4.19 -5.12 -11.48
CA ARG A 113 -3.28 -6.07 -12.15
C ARG A 113 -3.97 -7.40 -12.40
N LEU A 114 -4.81 -7.84 -11.49
CA LEU A 114 -5.56 -9.09 -11.64
C LEU A 114 -6.67 -8.97 -12.70
N ARG A 115 -7.24 -7.79 -12.87
CA ARG A 115 -8.30 -7.53 -13.84
C ARG A 115 -7.78 -7.30 -15.25
N THR A 116 -6.51 -6.90 -15.38
CA THR A 116 -5.93 -6.63 -16.69
C THR A 116 -5.57 -7.95 -17.35
N PRO A 117 -6.22 -8.32 -18.48
CA PRO A 117 -5.88 -9.56 -19.14
C PRO A 117 -4.47 -9.51 -19.69
N LEU A 118 -3.74 -10.59 -19.48
CA LEU A 118 -2.43 -10.78 -20.09
C LEU A 118 -2.68 -11.22 -21.53
N ILE A 119 -2.46 -10.33 -22.44
CA ILE A 119 -2.59 -10.63 -23.86
C ILE A 119 -1.24 -10.99 -24.42
#